data_66a8c29e65a6af9fd83548a34897fa7e
#
_entry.id   66a8c29e65a6af9fd83548a34897fa7e
#
_cell.length_a   1.000
_cell.length_b   1.000
_cell.length_c   1.000
_cell.angle_alpha   90.00
_cell.angle_beta   90.00
_cell.angle_gamma   90.00
#
_symmetry.space_group_name_H-M   'P 1'
#
loop_
_entity.id
_entity.type
_entity.pdbx_description
1 polymer ?
#
loop_
_entity_poly.entity_id
_entity_poly.type
_entity_poly.pdbx_seq_one_letter_code
_entity_poly.pdbx_strand_id
1 'polypeptide(L)'
;MKKAFLIILSTLIFPLCVFANDKEDIMATFDKYVKDANSYSTNLPNYYIENAKIVRIVNKKQGGKKAVVIPFDRYLKELKGHSNLAKVVNYKNNYIDRKIEKIDNDYKLSATRVPRNDKTGLPAHFIFTKVGNSWKIKEESMTTNVQVFLTAK
;
A
#
# COMPACT_ATOMS: atom_id res chain seq x y z
N MET A 1 38.26 54.62 31.73
CA MET A 1 36.92 54.07 31.51
C MET A 1 36.98 53.08 30.32
N LYS A 2 36.98 51.76 30.63
CA LYS A 2 37.03 50.70 29.60
C LYS A 2 35.60 50.29 29.33
N LYS A 3 35.09 50.56 28.14
CA LYS A 3 33.76 50.08 27.70
C LYS A 3 33.90 48.62 27.25
N ALA A 4 33.29 47.70 28.00
CA ALA A 4 33.16 46.31 27.60
C ALA A 4 32.05 46.20 26.54
N PHE A 5 32.41 45.74 25.35
CA PHE A 5 31.48 45.44 24.27
C PHE A 5 30.98 44.02 24.46
N LEU A 6 29.73 43.86 24.89
CA LEU A 6 29.08 42.55 25.05
C LEU A 6 28.56 42.11 23.68
N ILE A 7 29.27 41.17 23.04
CA ILE A 7 28.81 40.53 21.81
C ILE A 7 27.82 39.45 22.21
N ILE A 8 26.54 39.73 21.99
CA ILE A 8 25.48 38.71 22.12
C ILE A 8 25.53 37.87 20.86
N LEU A 9 26.14 36.67 20.95
CA LEU A 9 26.11 35.66 19.91
C LEU A 9 24.75 35.00 19.95
N SER A 10 23.79 35.49 19.14
CA SER A 10 22.50 34.83 18.94
C SER A 10 22.71 33.58 18.10
N THR A 11 22.79 32.43 18.72
CA THR A 11 22.74 31.13 18.07
C THR A 11 21.35 30.97 17.46
N LEU A 12 21.23 31.19 16.15
CA LEU A 12 20.07 30.78 15.38
C LEU A 12 19.99 29.24 15.42
N ILE A 13 19.16 28.72 16.32
CA ILE A 13 18.75 27.34 16.32
C ILE A 13 17.78 27.22 15.15
N PHE A 14 18.28 26.84 13.94
CA PHE A 14 17.44 26.36 12.88
C PHE A 14 16.82 25.05 13.36
N PRO A 15 15.47 24.94 13.46
CA PRO A 15 14.87 23.65 13.63
C PRO A 15 15.28 22.84 12.39
N LEU A 16 16.10 21.81 12.58
CA LEU A 16 16.23 20.73 11.60
C LEU A 16 14.83 20.13 11.45
N CYS A 17 14.07 20.68 10.49
CA CYS A 17 12.91 19.98 9.98
C CYS A 17 13.44 18.67 9.41
N VAL A 18 13.35 17.61 10.20
CA VAL A 18 13.44 16.24 9.71
C VAL A 18 12.26 16.13 8.75
N PHE A 19 12.50 16.40 7.47
CA PHE A 19 11.57 16.02 6.42
C PHE A 19 11.53 14.50 6.47
N ALA A 20 10.55 13.98 7.21
CA ALA A 20 10.20 12.60 7.12
C ALA A 20 10.10 12.30 5.62
N ASN A 21 10.92 11.40 5.12
CA ASN A 21 10.92 11.05 3.72
C ASN A 21 9.64 10.23 3.49
N ASP A 22 8.55 10.90 3.13
CA ASP A 22 7.24 10.28 2.92
C ASP A 22 7.32 8.99 2.08
N LYS A 23 8.25 8.94 1.12
CA LYS A 23 8.45 7.74 0.29
C LYS A 23 9.04 6.56 1.08
N GLU A 24 9.97 6.83 2.01
CA GLU A 24 10.54 5.80 2.88
C GLU A 24 9.51 5.29 3.88
N ASP A 25 8.70 6.18 4.45
CA ASP A 25 7.62 5.82 5.37
C ASP A 25 6.55 4.97 4.68
N ILE A 26 6.18 5.33 3.43
CA ILE A 26 5.25 4.56 2.61
C ILE A 26 5.83 3.19 2.28
N MET A 27 7.11 3.12 1.90
CA MET A 27 7.77 1.84 1.62
C MET A 27 7.81 0.95 2.86
N ALA A 28 8.16 1.51 4.03
CA ALA A 28 8.15 0.78 5.30
C ALA A 28 6.74 0.30 5.68
N THR A 29 5.71 1.12 5.44
CA THR A 29 4.31 0.76 5.65
C THR A 29 3.89 -0.38 4.71
N PHE A 30 4.29 -0.30 3.44
CA PHE A 30 4.01 -1.34 2.45
C PHE A 30 4.72 -2.66 2.79
N ASP A 31 5.97 -2.62 3.26
CA ASP A 31 6.69 -3.83 3.69
C ASP A 31 6.01 -4.53 4.86
N LYS A 32 5.51 -3.76 5.84
CA LYS A 32 4.70 -4.30 6.94
C LYS A 32 3.39 -4.91 6.44
N TYR A 33 2.70 -4.22 5.54
CA TYR A 33 1.50 -4.74 4.88
C TYR A 33 1.77 -6.08 4.18
N VAL A 34 2.82 -6.18 3.37
CA VAL A 34 3.18 -7.41 2.66
C VAL A 34 3.53 -8.53 3.63
N LYS A 35 4.28 -8.24 4.70
CA LYS A 35 4.61 -9.20 5.76
C LYS A 35 3.35 -9.72 6.43
N ASP A 36 2.43 -8.84 6.82
CA ASP A 36 1.18 -9.20 7.47
C ASP A 36 0.27 -9.99 6.53
N ALA A 37 0.16 -9.59 5.26
CA ALA A 37 -0.59 -10.33 4.24
C ALA A 37 -0.04 -11.76 4.05
N ASN A 38 1.28 -11.90 3.97
CA ASN A 38 1.95 -13.19 3.81
C ASN A 38 1.98 -14.05 5.08
N SER A 39 1.68 -13.49 6.24
CA SER A 39 1.49 -14.20 7.51
C SER A 39 0.01 -14.44 7.87
N TYR A 40 -0.90 -14.04 6.99
CA TYR A 40 -2.35 -14.17 7.17
C TYR A 40 -2.87 -13.43 8.41
N SER A 41 -2.27 -12.29 8.69
CA SER A 41 -2.57 -11.46 9.86
C SER A 41 -4.00 -10.89 9.80
N THR A 42 -4.66 -10.85 10.93
CA THR A 42 -5.95 -10.16 11.10
C THR A 42 -5.82 -8.62 11.09
N ASN A 43 -4.58 -8.10 11.07
CA ASN A 43 -4.30 -6.66 11.08
C ASN A 43 -4.44 -5.99 9.71
N LEU A 44 -4.64 -6.74 8.64
CA LEU A 44 -4.72 -6.19 7.28
C LEU A 44 -5.69 -5.02 7.12
N PRO A 45 -6.90 -5.03 7.73
CA PRO A 45 -7.81 -3.89 7.64
C PRO A 45 -7.22 -2.57 8.13
N ASN A 46 -6.27 -2.61 9.06
CA ASN A 46 -5.66 -1.42 9.66
C ASN A 46 -4.75 -0.64 8.69
N TYR A 47 -4.38 -1.24 7.56
CA TYR A 47 -3.60 -0.57 6.52
C TYR A 47 -4.43 0.31 5.59
N TYR A 48 -5.76 0.17 5.62
CA TYR A 48 -6.67 0.88 4.72
C TYR A 48 -7.36 2.05 5.42
N ILE A 49 -7.77 3.05 4.61
CA ILE A 49 -8.77 4.02 5.06
C ILE A 49 -10.15 3.35 5.09
N GLU A 50 -11.09 3.93 5.82
CA GLU A 50 -12.50 3.57 5.71
C GLU A 50 -12.99 3.78 4.27
N ASN A 51 -13.69 2.78 3.72
CA ASN A 51 -14.19 2.79 2.33
C ASN A 51 -13.09 2.87 1.25
N ALA A 52 -11.92 2.30 1.50
CA ALA A 52 -10.87 2.19 0.50
C ALA A 52 -11.39 1.55 -0.79
N LYS A 53 -10.94 2.04 -1.94
CA LYS A 53 -11.34 1.51 -3.25
C LYS A 53 -10.52 0.27 -3.60
N ILE A 54 -11.16 -0.86 -3.77
CA ILE A 54 -10.53 -2.12 -4.15
C ILE A 54 -10.90 -2.46 -5.59
N VAL A 55 -9.89 -2.56 -6.46
CA VAL A 55 -10.07 -2.85 -7.89
C VAL A 55 -9.36 -4.15 -8.25
N ARG A 56 -10.03 -5.01 -8.99
CA ARG A 56 -9.44 -6.19 -9.64
C ARG A 56 -9.52 -6.01 -11.15
N ILE A 57 -8.37 -5.98 -11.80
CA ILE A 57 -8.28 -5.94 -13.28
C ILE A 57 -8.14 -7.38 -13.75
N VAL A 58 -9.24 -7.96 -14.18
CA VAL A 58 -9.28 -9.38 -14.56
C VAL A 58 -8.87 -9.54 -16.01
N ASN A 59 -7.82 -10.35 -16.27
CA ASN A 59 -7.48 -10.83 -17.59
C ASN A 59 -8.52 -11.87 -18.01
N LYS A 60 -9.33 -11.59 -19.02
CA LYS A 60 -10.36 -12.52 -19.50
C LYS A 60 -9.73 -13.67 -20.31
N LYS A 61 -10.26 -14.88 -20.17
CA LYS A 61 -9.81 -16.07 -20.94
C LYS A 61 -9.90 -15.86 -22.45
N GLN A 62 -10.90 -15.10 -22.90
CA GLN A 62 -11.18 -14.80 -24.32
C GLN A 62 -10.42 -13.57 -24.83
N GLY A 63 -9.45 -13.07 -24.04
CA GLY A 63 -8.69 -11.86 -24.32
C GLY A 63 -9.32 -10.60 -23.76
N GLY A 64 -8.49 -9.56 -23.62
CA GLY A 64 -8.84 -8.28 -23.03
C GLY A 64 -8.90 -8.31 -21.50
N LYS A 65 -9.23 -7.15 -20.90
CA LYS A 65 -9.27 -6.93 -19.44
C LYS A 65 -10.62 -6.35 -19.04
N LYS A 66 -11.04 -6.62 -17.81
CA LYS A 66 -12.20 -5.97 -17.18
C LYS A 66 -11.84 -5.53 -15.78
N ALA A 67 -12.06 -4.25 -15.48
CA ALA A 67 -11.96 -3.73 -14.13
C ALA A 67 -13.24 -4.04 -13.35
N VAL A 68 -13.09 -4.54 -12.14
CA VAL A 68 -14.17 -4.84 -11.20
C VAL A 68 -13.85 -4.15 -9.89
N VAL A 69 -14.76 -3.31 -9.40
CA VAL A 69 -14.67 -2.70 -8.09
C VAL A 69 -15.33 -3.63 -7.08
N ILE A 70 -14.60 -3.97 -6.02
CA ILE A 70 -15.10 -4.79 -4.91
C ILE A 70 -15.49 -3.83 -3.77
N PRO A 71 -16.73 -3.87 -3.28
CA PRO A 71 -17.13 -3.11 -2.09
C PRO A 71 -16.20 -3.42 -0.92
N PHE A 72 -15.77 -2.39 -0.20
CA PHE A 72 -14.72 -2.54 0.83
C PHE A 72 -15.16 -3.46 1.98
N ASP A 73 -16.39 -3.38 2.42
CA ASP A 73 -16.98 -4.26 3.43
C ASP A 73 -16.96 -5.74 3.02
N ARG A 74 -17.24 -6.02 1.75
CA ARG A 74 -17.12 -7.35 1.15
C ARG A 74 -15.65 -7.81 1.14
N TYR A 75 -14.74 -6.93 0.72
CA TYR A 75 -13.32 -7.23 0.72
C TYR A 75 -12.81 -7.60 2.13
N LEU A 76 -13.23 -6.85 3.15
CA LEU A 76 -12.90 -7.16 4.55
C LEU A 76 -13.45 -8.52 5.01
N LYS A 77 -14.66 -8.89 4.59
CA LYS A 77 -15.23 -10.22 4.87
C LYS A 77 -14.42 -11.33 4.18
N GLU A 78 -14.02 -11.10 2.93
CA GLU A 78 -13.19 -12.03 2.16
C GLU A 78 -11.81 -12.22 2.81
N LEU A 79 -11.16 -11.15 3.26
CA LEU A 79 -9.89 -11.24 3.99
C LEU A 79 -10.00 -12.11 5.24
N LYS A 80 -11.08 -11.95 6.01
CA LYS A 80 -11.34 -12.75 7.21
C LYS A 80 -11.70 -14.20 6.89
N GLY A 81 -12.57 -14.41 5.89
CA GLY A 81 -13.08 -15.73 5.54
C GLY A 81 -12.06 -16.63 4.85
N HIS A 82 -11.19 -16.07 4.02
CA HIS A 82 -10.23 -16.84 3.23
C HIS A 82 -8.85 -16.99 3.87
N SER A 83 -8.59 -16.38 5.03
CA SER A 83 -7.29 -16.45 5.71
C SER A 83 -6.83 -17.88 5.98
N ASN A 84 -7.75 -18.76 6.41
CA ASN A 84 -7.46 -20.16 6.67
C ASN A 84 -7.14 -20.94 5.39
N LEU A 85 -7.90 -20.75 4.32
CA LEU A 85 -7.64 -21.38 3.03
C LEU A 85 -6.31 -20.93 2.43
N ALA A 86 -6.05 -19.62 2.45
CA ALA A 86 -4.80 -19.04 1.98
C ALA A 86 -3.59 -19.60 2.75
N LYS A 87 -3.76 -19.82 4.07
CA LYS A 87 -2.75 -20.44 4.93
C LYS A 87 -2.49 -21.91 4.54
N VAL A 88 -3.55 -22.69 4.31
CA VAL A 88 -3.44 -24.10 3.90
C VAL A 88 -2.70 -24.25 2.57
N VAL A 89 -3.02 -23.42 1.57
CA VAL A 89 -2.36 -23.43 0.26
C VAL A 89 -1.06 -22.63 0.23
N ASN A 90 -0.64 -22.08 1.38
CA ASN A 90 0.56 -21.24 1.52
C ASN A 90 0.63 -20.12 0.47
N TYR A 91 -0.52 -19.45 0.25
CA TYR A 91 -0.64 -18.36 -0.71
C TYR A 91 0.13 -17.14 -0.21
N LYS A 92 1.14 -16.75 -0.97
CA LYS A 92 1.98 -15.58 -0.67
C LYS A 92 2.21 -14.77 -1.93
N ASN A 93 2.43 -13.47 -1.77
CA ASN A 93 2.80 -12.59 -2.85
C ASN A 93 4.17 -11.97 -2.58
N ASN A 94 5.00 -11.89 -3.60
CA ASN A 94 6.15 -11.01 -3.65
C ASN A 94 5.83 -9.80 -4.52
N TYR A 95 6.45 -8.66 -4.22
CA TYR A 95 6.30 -7.41 -4.98
C TYR A 95 7.68 -6.90 -5.37
N ILE A 96 7.98 -6.93 -6.66
CA ILE A 96 9.22 -6.47 -7.27
C ILE A 96 9.00 -5.21 -8.10
N ASP A 97 10.04 -4.58 -8.59
CA ASP A 97 10.02 -3.38 -9.45
C ASP A 97 9.19 -2.23 -8.83
N ARG A 98 9.37 -2.01 -7.54
CA ARG A 98 8.58 -1.03 -6.77
C ARG A 98 9.00 0.40 -7.12
N LYS A 99 8.02 1.24 -7.44
CA LYS A 99 8.20 2.64 -7.74
C LYS A 99 7.17 3.48 -7.00
N ILE A 100 7.61 4.57 -6.36
CA ILE A 100 6.72 5.51 -5.66
C ILE A 100 6.77 6.87 -6.37
N GLU A 101 5.61 7.36 -6.76
CA GLU A 101 5.38 8.64 -7.40
C GLU A 101 4.40 9.47 -6.59
N LYS A 102 4.68 10.77 -6.43
CA LYS A 102 3.74 11.70 -5.81
C LYS A 102 2.64 12.04 -6.81
N ILE A 103 1.37 12.00 -6.37
CA ILE A 103 0.19 12.40 -7.12
C ILE A 103 -0.65 13.31 -6.22
N ASP A 104 -0.65 14.60 -6.50
CA ASP A 104 -1.28 15.63 -5.67
C ASP A 104 -0.83 15.52 -4.19
N ASN A 105 -1.76 15.27 -3.27
CA ASN A 105 -1.49 15.08 -1.84
C ASN A 105 -1.25 13.61 -1.45
N ASP A 106 -1.35 12.69 -2.40
CA ASP A 106 -1.22 11.25 -2.22
C ASP A 106 0.08 10.73 -2.88
N TYR A 107 0.36 9.44 -2.70
CA TYR A 107 1.46 8.76 -3.38
C TYR A 107 0.95 7.47 -4.01
N LYS A 108 1.38 7.22 -5.24
CA LYS A 108 1.15 5.95 -5.94
C LYS A 108 2.37 5.05 -5.82
N LEU A 109 2.20 3.88 -5.25
CA LEU A 109 3.16 2.79 -5.31
C LEU A 109 2.74 1.84 -6.42
N SER A 110 3.62 1.65 -7.40
CA SER A 110 3.47 0.67 -8.47
C SER A 110 4.45 -0.47 -8.25
N ALA A 111 4.02 -1.70 -8.51
CA ALA A 111 4.86 -2.89 -8.37
C ALA A 111 4.42 -4.01 -9.32
N THR A 112 5.29 -4.96 -9.55
CA THR A 112 4.96 -6.25 -10.16
C THR A 112 4.71 -7.25 -9.03
N ARG A 113 3.46 -7.71 -8.89
CA ARG A 113 3.07 -8.74 -7.93
C ARG A 113 3.34 -10.12 -8.52
N VAL A 114 4.12 -10.92 -7.82
CA VAL A 114 4.46 -12.30 -8.19
C VAL A 114 3.89 -13.24 -7.13
N PRO A 115 2.76 -13.93 -7.41
CA PRO A 115 2.23 -14.94 -6.51
C PRO A 115 3.21 -16.12 -6.41
N ARG A 116 3.36 -16.70 -5.21
CA ARG A 116 4.31 -17.80 -4.97
C ARG A 116 4.08 -19.01 -5.90
N ASN A 117 2.81 -19.30 -6.18
CA ASN A 117 2.41 -20.46 -6.99
C ASN A 117 2.23 -20.14 -8.47
N ASP A 118 2.45 -18.89 -8.86
CA ASP A 118 2.36 -18.41 -10.24
C ASP A 118 3.54 -17.48 -10.49
N LYS A 119 4.49 -17.92 -11.32
CA LYS A 119 5.70 -17.14 -11.63
C LYS A 119 5.42 -15.94 -12.53
N THR A 120 4.19 -15.77 -13.00
CA THR A 120 3.79 -14.67 -13.87
C THR A 120 3.65 -13.39 -13.05
N GLY A 121 4.48 -12.40 -13.34
CA GLY A 121 4.35 -11.07 -12.74
C GLY A 121 3.10 -10.34 -13.24
N LEU A 122 2.32 -9.81 -12.32
CA LEU A 122 1.08 -9.07 -12.61
C LEU A 122 1.16 -7.65 -12.01
N PRO A 123 0.73 -6.61 -12.75
CA PRO A 123 0.73 -5.25 -12.23
C PRO A 123 -0.12 -5.11 -10.97
N ALA A 124 0.42 -4.37 -9.99
CA ALA A 124 -0.28 -3.95 -8.79
C ALA A 124 0.01 -2.48 -8.50
N HIS A 125 -1.00 -1.73 -8.09
CA HIS A 125 -0.90 -0.33 -7.73
C HIS A 125 -1.61 -0.06 -6.42
N PHE A 126 -1.02 0.81 -5.61
CA PHE A 126 -1.57 1.25 -4.33
C PHE A 126 -1.50 2.76 -4.26
N ILE A 127 -2.59 3.41 -3.90
CA ILE A 127 -2.60 4.84 -3.59
C ILE A 127 -2.56 4.97 -2.08
N PHE A 128 -1.52 5.62 -1.58
CA PHE A 128 -1.36 5.96 -0.18
C PHE A 128 -1.77 7.40 0.08
N THR A 129 -2.54 7.60 1.14
CA THR A 129 -2.94 8.91 1.66
C THR A 129 -2.51 9.04 3.11
N LYS A 130 -2.25 10.28 3.56
CA LYS A 130 -1.84 10.53 4.94
C LYS A 130 -3.07 10.74 5.82
N VAL A 131 -3.17 9.98 6.90
CA VAL A 131 -4.22 10.09 7.92
C VAL A 131 -3.56 10.32 9.26
N GLY A 132 -3.62 11.54 9.76
CA GLY A 132 -2.81 11.96 10.92
C GLY A 132 -1.32 11.80 10.61
N ASN A 133 -0.62 11.02 11.42
CA ASN A 133 0.82 10.74 11.25
C ASN A 133 1.10 9.41 10.53
N SER A 134 0.10 8.76 9.93
CA SER A 134 0.24 7.45 9.32
C SER A 134 -0.14 7.45 7.86
N TRP A 135 0.55 6.64 7.05
CA TRP A 135 0.17 6.37 5.67
C TRP A 135 -0.80 5.20 5.61
N LYS A 136 -1.91 5.38 4.86
CA LYS A 136 -2.97 4.37 4.69
C LYS A 136 -3.24 4.16 3.21
N ILE A 137 -3.68 2.96 2.85
CA ILE A 137 -4.09 2.61 1.50
C ILE A 137 -5.49 3.18 1.24
N LYS A 138 -5.60 4.07 0.27
CA LYS A 138 -6.83 4.69 -0.22
C LYS A 138 -7.42 3.92 -1.40
N GLU A 139 -6.54 3.39 -2.26
CA GLU A 139 -6.94 2.54 -3.37
C GLU A 139 -5.93 1.38 -3.52
N GLU A 140 -6.45 0.19 -3.78
CA GLU A 140 -5.69 -0.98 -4.19
C GLU A 140 -6.20 -1.47 -5.53
N SER A 141 -5.32 -1.56 -6.53
CA SER A 141 -5.64 -2.07 -7.85
C SER A 141 -4.68 -3.20 -8.22
N MET A 142 -5.20 -4.40 -8.43
CA MET A 142 -4.39 -5.58 -8.77
C MET A 142 -4.90 -6.26 -10.03
N THR A 143 -3.99 -6.53 -10.96
CA THR A 143 -4.28 -7.42 -12.09
C THR A 143 -4.32 -8.87 -11.61
N THR A 144 -5.25 -9.66 -12.14
CA THR A 144 -5.47 -11.06 -11.77
C THR A 144 -6.00 -11.89 -12.93
N ASN A 145 -5.70 -13.20 -12.90
CA ASN A 145 -6.24 -14.19 -13.81
C ASN A 145 -7.48 -14.92 -13.23
N VAL A 146 -7.88 -14.56 -12.01
CA VAL A 146 -8.98 -15.22 -11.28
C VAL A 146 -10.33 -14.75 -11.83
N GLN A 147 -11.00 -15.63 -12.57
CA GLN A 147 -12.24 -15.32 -13.32
C GLN A 147 -13.46 -15.09 -12.42
N VAL A 148 -13.47 -15.61 -11.19
CA VAL A 148 -14.61 -15.46 -10.27
C VAL A 148 -14.96 -14.00 -9.98
N PHE A 149 -14.01 -13.09 -10.07
CA PHE A 149 -14.29 -11.66 -9.90
C PHE A 149 -15.19 -11.08 -11.00
N LEU A 150 -15.32 -11.72 -12.17
CA LEU A 150 -16.19 -11.25 -13.24
C LEU A 150 -17.68 -11.46 -12.95
N THR A 151 -18.01 -12.41 -12.08
CA THR A 151 -19.39 -12.80 -11.69
C THR A 151 -19.76 -12.24 -10.31
N ALA A 152 -18.83 -11.59 -9.63
CA ALA A 152 -19.07 -10.97 -8.33
C ALA A 152 -19.98 -9.74 -8.50
N LYS A 153 -21.27 -9.87 -8.13
CA LYS A 153 -22.23 -8.77 -7.97
C LYS A 153 -22.18 -8.23 -6.56
#